data_efbdf90a5154323fdc39c6c53433b580
#
_entry.id   efbdf90a5154323fdc39c6c53433b580
#
_cell.length_a   1.000
_cell.length_b   1.000
_cell.length_c   1.000
_cell.angle_alpha   90.00
_cell.angle_beta   90.00
_cell.angle_gamma   90.00
#
_symmetry.space_group_name_H-M   'P 1'
#
loop_
_entity.id
_entity.type
_entity.pdbx_description
1 polymer ?
#
loop_
_entity_poly.entity_id
_entity_poly.type
_entity_poly.pdbx_seq_one_letter_code
_entity_poly.pdbx_strand_id
1 'polypeptide(L)'
;AFSSARMFHLSGISLALGTRDVAIQVLKKFKENGALISFDVNYRANLWGEDEARETIKGILPLVDVLFVSEETSRRMFQKTGELQDIMKSYAQEYGVKIVATTQRTVLSPRKHNFTSVLYSAQQDAFYTEPPYTNIDVIDRIGSGDAYVAGVLFGLLKYGDPQKAMQFGNATSSVKNTVPGDLPSSD
;
A
#
# COMPACT_ATOMS: atom_id res chain seq x y z
N ALA A 1 -4.21 16.60 19.84
CA ALA A 1 -3.96 15.16 19.68
C ALA A 1 -3.34 14.81 18.31
N PHE A 2 -3.54 15.63 17.27
CA PHE A 2 -3.05 15.34 15.92
C PHE A 2 -1.70 16.00 15.58
N SER A 3 -1.21 16.90 16.41
CA SER A 3 -0.05 17.77 16.13
C SER A 3 1.31 17.08 16.23
N SER A 4 1.40 15.87 16.78
CA SER A 4 2.64 15.14 16.99
C SER A 4 2.75 13.84 16.16
N ALA A 5 1.75 13.53 15.33
CA ALA A 5 1.79 12.34 14.50
C ALA A 5 2.78 12.53 13.34
N ARG A 6 3.69 11.57 13.20
CA ARG A 6 4.66 11.57 12.09
C ARG A 6 4.05 11.08 10.78
N MET A 7 3.01 10.27 10.86
CA MET A 7 2.32 9.67 9.71
C MET A 7 0.85 9.45 10.01
N PHE A 8 0.02 9.60 9.00
CA PHE A 8 -1.38 9.20 8.97
C PHE A 8 -1.59 8.18 7.86
N HIS A 9 -2.15 7.03 8.20
CA HIS A 9 -2.49 5.99 7.22
C HIS A 9 -3.99 5.90 7.02
N LEU A 10 -4.43 5.79 5.77
CA LEU A 10 -5.82 5.63 5.36
C LEU A 10 -5.94 4.50 4.34
N SER A 11 -6.94 3.66 4.48
CA SER A 11 -7.31 2.65 3.49
C SER A 11 -8.50 3.11 2.64
N GLY A 12 -8.55 2.69 1.38
CA GLY A 12 -9.68 2.90 0.48
C GLY A 12 -11.00 2.36 1.03
N ILE A 13 -10.97 1.34 1.90
CA ILE A 13 -12.16 0.85 2.62
C ILE A 13 -12.80 1.98 3.45
N SER A 14 -12.01 2.79 4.13
CA SER A 14 -12.53 3.91 4.93
C SER A 14 -13.22 4.98 4.08
N LEU A 15 -12.80 5.13 2.82
CA LEU A 15 -13.45 6.05 1.86
C LEU A 15 -14.75 5.48 1.28
N ALA A 16 -14.89 4.16 1.26
CA ALA A 16 -16.10 3.47 0.80
C ALA A 16 -17.26 3.53 1.81
N LEU A 17 -16.96 3.82 3.08
CA LEU A 17 -17.94 3.89 4.15
C LEU A 17 -18.58 5.29 4.24
N GLY A 18 -19.70 5.40 4.92
CA GLY A 18 -20.46 6.66 5.10
C GLY A 18 -19.70 7.79 5.82
N THR A 19 -18.46 7.55 6.24
CA THR A 19 -17.57 8.52 6.90
C THR A 19 -16.54 9.16 5.97
N ARG A 20 -16.69 9.03 4.65
CA ARG A 20 -15.75 9.52 3.63
C ARG A 20 -15.32 10.96 3.85
N ASP A 21 -16.26 11.87 3.98
CA ASP A 21 -15.98 13.31 4.12
C ASP A 21 -15.15 13.59 5.37
N VAL A 22 -15.47 12.92 6.47
CA VAL A 22 -14.71 13.02 7.72
C VAL A 22 -13.28 12.48 7.52
N ALA A 23 -13.14 11.32 6.87
CA ALA A 23 -11.83 10.72 6.60
C ALA A 23 -10.95 11.65 5.75
N ILE A 24 -11.52 12.29 4.71
CA ILE A 24 -10.80 13.25 3.86
C ILE A 24 -10.44 14.52 4.65
N GLN A 25 -11.33 15.05 5.47
CA GLN A 25 -11.02 16.21 6.32
C GLN A 25 -9.90 15.91 7.32
N VAL A 26 -9.93 14.74 7.95
CA VAL A 26 -8.88 14.29 8.87
C VAL A 26 -7.55 14.14 8.14
N LEU A 27 -7.54 13.53 6.95
CA LEU A 27 -6.34 13.40 6.12
C LEU A 27 -5.73 14.78 5.82
N LYS A 28 -6.54 15.74 5.36
CA LYS A 28 -6.10 17.12 5.09
C LYS A 28 -5.50 17.76 6.33
N LYS A 29 -6.12 17.58 7.49
CA LYS A 29 -5.64 18.13 8.76
C LYS A 29 -4.28 17.56 9.18
N PHE A 30 -4.06 16.26 9.00
CA PHE A 30 -2.76 15.65 9.24
C PHE A 30 -1.70 16.19 8.26
N LYS A 31 -2.05 16.32 6.98
CA LYS A 31 -1.14 16.89 5.95
C LYS A 31 -0.75 18.33 6.28
N GLU A 32 -1.70 19.18 6.67
CA GLU A 32 -1.45 20.57 7.12
C GLU A 32 -0.50 20.64 8.31
N ASN A 33 -0.56 19.66 9.21
CA ASN A 33 0.33 19.56 10.37
C ASN A 33 1.69 18.89 10.06
N GLY A 34 2.00 18.64 8.80
CA GLY A 34 3.29 18.10 8.37
C GLY A 34 3.45 16.58 8.52
N ALA A 35 2.39 15.85 8.82
CA ALA A 35 2.45 14.40 8.83
C ALA A 35 2.59 13.84 7.41
N LEU A 36 3.32 12.74 7.27
CA LEU A 36 3.33 11.94 6.03
C LEU A 36 1.97 11.25 5.87
N ILE A 37 1.43 11.31 4.66
CA ILE A 37 0.17 10.64 4.34
C ILE A 37 0.47 9.34 3.61
N SER A 38 0.04 8.23 4.19
CA SER A 38 0.08 6.89 3.59
C SER A 38 -1.33 6.46 3.19
N PHE A 39 -1.48 5.93 1.98
CA PHE A 39 -2.74 5.47 1.46
C PHE A 39 -2.62 4.11 0.79
N ASP A 40 -3.47 3.17 1.20
CA ASP A 40 -3.67 1.89 0.51
C ASP A 40 -4.99 1.94 -0.27
N VAL A 41 -4.91 1.80 -1.60
CA VAL A 41 -6.10 1.84 -2.48
C VAL A 41 -7.13 0.79 -2.07
N ASN A 42 -6.71 -0.43 -1.74
CA ASN A 42 -7.50 -1.50 -1.15
C ASN A 42 -8.97 -1.53 -1.64
N TYR A 43 -9.17 -1.46 -2.96
CA TYR A 43 -10.49 -1.38 -3.58
C TYR A 43 -11.32 -2.64 -3.30
N ARG A 44 -12.57 -2.44 -2.95
CA ARG A 44 -13.56 -3.49 -2.68
C ARG A 44 -14.83 -3.23 -3.47
N ALA A 45 -15.05 -4.00 -4.55
CA ALA A 45 -16.21 -3.83 -5.43
C ALA A 45 -17.58 -4.04 -4.74
N ASN A 46 -17.60 -4.73 -3.59
CA ASN A 46 -18.81 -4.93 -2.80
C ASN A 46 -19.16 -3.73 -1.90
N LEU A 47 -18.28 -2.74 -1.79
CA LEU A 47 -18.51 -1.55 -0.95
C LEU A 47 -18.92 -0.33 -1.77
N TRP A 48 -18.35 -0.15 -2.96
CA TRP A 48 -18.61 1.01 -3.83
C TRP A 48 -18.27 0.76 -5.29
N GLY A 49 -18.85 1.59 -6.18
CA GLY A 49 -18.60 1.50 -7.62
C GLY A 49 -17.18 1.93 -7.99
N GLU A 50 -16.63 1.34 -9.06
CA GLU A 50 -15.25 1.60 -9.49
C GLU A 50 -15.05 3.06 -9.95
N ASP A 51 -16.02 3.64 -10.66
CA ASP A 51 -15.94 5.03 -11.11
C ASP A 51 -15.95 6.01 -9.94
N GLU A 52 -16.82 5.78 -8.95
CA GLU A 52 -16.86 6.56 -7.72
C GLU A 52 -15.56 6.44 -6.93
N ALA A 53 -15.04 5.22 -6.79
CA ALA A 53 -13.76 4.94 -6.15
C ALA A 53 -12.62 5.69 -6.84
N ARG A 54 -12.54 5.59 -8.17
CA ARG A 54 -11.51 6.25 -8.97
C ARG A 54 -11.51 7.76 -8.77
N GLU A 55 -12.67 8.42 -8.92
CA GLU A 55 -12.75 9.88 -8.80
C GLU A 55 -12.43 10.34 -7.36
N THR A 56 -12.94 9.65 -6.34
CA THR A 56 -12.63 9.95 -4.95
C THR A 56 -11.14 9.82 -4.66
N ILE A 57 -10.52 8.71 -5.09
CA ILE A 57 -9.10 8.44 -4.84
C ILE A 57 -8.22 9.44 -5.62
N LYS A 58 -8.52 9.73 -6.88
CA LYS A 58 -7.79 10.76 -7.64
C LYS A 58 -7.81 12.12 -6.93
N GLY A 59 -8.91 12.47 -6.28
CA GLY A 59 -9.04 13.71 -5.52
C GLY A 59 -8.11 13.82 -4.31
N ILE A 60 -7.69 12.69 -3.72
CA ILE A 60 -6.79 12.68 -2.56
C ILE A 60 -5.33 12.36 -2.92
N LEU A 61 -5.05 11.74 -4.07
CA LEU A 61 -3.69 11.36 -4.47
C LEU A 61 -2.66 12.49 -4.37
N PRO A 62 -2.98 13.77 -4.71
CA PRO A 62 -2.03 14.88 -4.54
C PRO A 62 -1.61 15.14 -3.09
N LEU A 63 -2.31 14.59 -2.11
CA LEU A 63 -1.99 14.71 -0.69
C LEU A 63 -1.18 13.51 -0.16
N VAL A 64 -1.07 12.43 -0.95
CA VAL A 64 -0.47 11.17 -0.55
C VAL A 64 1.05 11.20 -0.75
N ASP A 65 1.79 10.82 0.28
CA ASP A 65 3.25 10.66 0.22
C ASP A 65 3.68 9.22 -0.06
N VAL A 66 2.95 8.23 0.50
CA VAL A 66 3.23 6.79 0.34
C VAL A 66 1.97 6.10 -0.19
N LEU A 67 2.04 5.55 -1.39
CA LEU A 67 0.92 4.89 -2.06
C LEU A 67 1.14 3.38 -2.15
N PHE A 68 0.16 2.62 -1.69
CA PHE A 68 0.05 1.18 -1.93
C PHE A 68 -1.04 0.93 -2.97
N VAL A 69 -0.67 0.33 -4.08
CA VAL A 69 -1.60 0.02 -5.18
C VAL A 69 -1.14 -1.21 -5.94
N SER A 70 -2.06 -2.12 -6.26
CA SER A 70 -1.74 -3.26 -7.11
C SER A 70 -1.60 -2.84 -8.59
N GLU A 71 -0.80 -3.59 -9.34
CA GLU A 71 -0.71 -3.40 -10.80
C GLU A 71 -2.07 -3.57 -11.48
N GLU A 72 -2.84 -4.58 -11.07
CA GLU A 72 -4.20 -4.82 -11.59
C GLU A 72 -5.10 -3.60 -11.38
N THR A 73 -5.12 -3.04 -10.17
CA THR A 73 -5.92 -1.84 -9.86
C THR A 73 -5.43 -0.63 -10.64
N SER A 74 -4.13 -0.46 -10.81
CA SER A 74 -3.56 0.62 -11.61
C SER A 74 -4.01 0.55 -13.06
N ARG A 75 -3.98 -0.63 -13.66
CA ARG A 75 -4.39 -0.83 -15.05
C ARG A 75 -5.91 -0.69 -15.23
N ARG A 76 -6.68 -1.37 -14.41
CA ARG A 76 -8.14 -1.44 -14.56
C ARG A 76 -8.82 -0.14 -14.12
N MET A 77 -8.57 0.31 -12.90
CA MET A 77 -9.26 1.47 -12.32
C MET A 77 -8.66 2.80 -12.79
N PHE A 78 -7.34 2.92 -12.77
CA PHE A 78 -6.65 4.17 -13.13
C PHE A 78 -6.22 4.24 -14.60
N GLN A 79 -6.54 3.20 -15.39
CA GLN A 79 -6.26 3.12 -16.84
C GLN A 79 -4.79 3.34 -17.17
N LYS A 80 -3.89 2.93 -16.26
CA LYS A 80 -2.45 3.00 -16.48
C LYS A 80 -2.00 1.93 -17.47
N THR A 81 -1.05 2.30 -18.34
CA THR A 81 -0.50 1.44 -19.39
C THR A 81 1.02 1.42 -19.32
N GLY A 82 1.67 0.53 -20.06
CA GLY A 82 3.13 0.39 -20.07
C GLY A 82 3.63 -0.67 -19.07
N GLU A 83 4.92 -0.70 -18.86
CA GLU A 83 5.56 -1.59 -17.89
C GLU A 83 5.24 -1.18 -16.45
N LEU A 84 5.35 -2.10 -15.50
CA LEU A 84 5.05 -1.82 -14.08
C LEU A 84 5.86 -0.61 -13.56
N GLN A 85 7.11 -0.51 -13.93
CA GLN A 85 7.98 0.59 -13.51
C GLN A 85 7.47 1.94 -14.03
N ASP A 86 6.99 2.02 -15.26
CA ASP A 86 6.41 3.24 -15.84
C ASP A 86 5.11 3.62 -15.13
N ILE A 87 4.28 2.63 -14.81
CA ILE A 87 3.05 2.82 -14.03
C ILE A 87 3.38 3.42 -12.67
N MET A 88 4.36 2.86 -11.95
CA MET A 88 4.76 3.35 -10.62
C MET A 88 5.31 4.78 -10.69
N LYS A 89 6.19 5.07 -11.66
CA LYS A 89 6.71 6.42 -11.89
C LYS A 89 5.61 7.44 -12.20
N SER A 90 4.58 7.03 -12.95
CA SER A 90 3.49 7.93 -13.34
C SER A 90 2.73 8.49 -12.13
N TYR A 91 2.59 7.75 -11.03
CA TYR A 91 1.97 8.28 -9.81
C TYR A 91 2.81 9.39 -9.16
N ALA A 92 4.13 9.25 -9.18
CA ALA A 92 5.01 10.30 -8.69
C ALA A 92 4.94 11.55 -9.58
N GLN A 93 4.94 11.37 -10.90
CA GLN A 93 4.90 12.47 -11.88
C GLN A 93 3.56 13.22 -11.88
N GLU A 94 2.45 12.48 -11.78
CA GLU A 94 1.11 13.08 -11.87
C GLU A 94 0.63 13.68 -10.54
N TYR A 95 0.98 13.05 -9.41
CA TYR A 95 0.41 13.41 -8.11
C TYR A 95 1.44 13.80 -7.06
N GLY A 96 2.74 13.70 -7.36
CA GLY A 96 3.80 14.02 -6.40
C GLY A 96 4.00 12.96 -5.29
N VAL A 97 3.52 11.73 -5.51
CA VAL A 97 3.73 10.61 -4.58
C VAL A 97 5.23 10.33 -4.44
N LYS A 98 5.72 10.22 -3.20
CA LYS A 98 7.15 10.01 -2.92
C LYS A 98 7.57 8.55 -2.97
N ILE A 99 6.70 7.67 -2.51
CA ILE A 99 6.91 6.21 -2.48
C ILE A 99 5.68 5.52 -3.08
N VAL A 100 5.90 4.65 -4.04
CA VAL A 100 4.86 3.76 -4.59
C VAL A 100 5.27 2.32 -4.32
N ALA A 101 4.38 1.52 -3.75
CA ALA A 101 4.62 0.13 -3.44
C ALA A 101 3.54 -0.76 -4.05
N THR A 102 3.96 -1.85 -4.67
CA THR A 102 3.06 -2.86 -5.24
C THR A 102 3.53 -4.26 -4.88
N THR A 103 2.60 -5.12 -4.52
CA THR A 103 2.87 -6.52 -4.20
C THR A 103 2.76 -7.39 -5.44
N GLN A 104 3.60 -8.42 -5.51
CA GLN A 104 3.57 -9.43 -6.55
C GLN A 104 3.43 -10.81 -5.91
N ARG A 105 2.39 -11.53 -6.30
CA ARG A 105 2.11 -12.86 -5.77
C ARG A 105 1.89 -13.85 -6.90
N THR A 106 2.57 -14.99 -6.81
CA THR A 106 2.33 -16.15 -7.67
C THR A 106 1.66 -17.26 -6.86
N VAL A 107 0.48 -17.67 -7.28
CA VAL A 107 -0.26 -18.78 -6.68
C VAL A 107 0.24 -20.09 -7.30
N LEU A 108 0.90 -20.93 -6.51
CA LEU A 108 1.36 -22.26 -6.94
C LEU A 108 0.28 -23.31 -6.71
N SER A 109 -0.45 -23.19 -5.59
CA SER A 109 -1.61 -23.99 -5.24
C SER A 109 -2.48 -23.21 -4.24
N PRO A 110 -3.68 -23.70 -3.87
CA PRO A 110 -4.52 -23.02 -2.87
C PRO A 110 -3.82 -22.75 -1.53
N ARG A 111 -2.80 -23.55 -1.21
CA ARG A 111 -2.05 -23.46 0.05
C ARG A 111 -0.56 -23.12 -0.13
N LYS A 112 -0.11 -22.80 -1.35
CA LYS A 112 1.28 -22.44 -1.60
C LYS A 112 1.39 -21.23 -2.53
N HIS A 113 2.06 -20.20 -2.06
CA HIS A 113 2.30 -18.98 -2.81
C HIS A 113 3.77 -18.59 -2.80
N ASN A 114 4.18 -17.86 -3.84
CA ASN A 114 5.37 -17.02 -3.79
C ASN A 114 4.94 -15.58 -3.58
N PHE A 115 5.74 -14.81 -2.86
CA PHE A 115 5.45 -13.40 -2.57
C PHE A 115 6.70 -12.55 -2.65
N THR A 116 6.58 -11.41 -3.31
CA THR A 116 7.56 -10.32 -3.33
C THR A 116 6.83 -9.00 -3.55
N SER A 117 7.57 -7.92 -3.63
CA SER A 117 7.04 -6.61 -3.97
C SER A 117 8.07 -5.78 -4.73
N VAL A 118 7.59 -4.70 -5.33
CA VAL A 118 8.40 -3.63 -5.89
C VAL A 118 8.07 -2.34 -5.16
N LEU A 119 9.08 -1.59 -4.75
CA LEU A 119 8.93 -0.27 -4.17
C LEU A 119 9.72 0.73 -5.03
N TYR A 120 9.07 1.82 -5.42
CA TYR A 120 9.68 2.94 -6.13
C TYR A 120 9.84 4.13 -5.19
N SER A 121 11.02 4.73 -5.17
CA SER A 121 11.30 6.00 -4.49
C SER A 121 11.50 7.11 -5.50
N ALA A 122 10.61 8.08 -5.52
CA ALA A 122 10.71 9.25 -6.40
C ALA A 122 11.91 10.14 -6.05
N GLN A 123 12.25 10.24 -4.78
CA GLN A 123 13.39 11.04 -4.32
C GLN A 123 14.73 10.51 -4.86
N GLN A 124 14.85 9.19 -5.00
CA GLN A 124 16.08 8.52 -5.45
C GLN A 124 15.99 8.11 -6.92
N ASP A 125 14.83 8.25 -7.54
CA ASP A 125 14.47 7.69 -8.86
C ASP A 125 14.91 6.23 -9.00
N ALA A 126 14.62 5.43 -7.99
CA ALA A 126 15.12 4.05 -7.89
C ALA A 126 14.00 3.06 -7.52
N PHE A 127 14.12 1.86 -8.08
CA PHE A 127 13.28 0.71 -7.76
C PHE A 127 14.02 -0.25 -6.83
N TYR A 128 13.30 -0.71 -5.81
CA TYR A 128 13.77 -1.68 -4.84
C TYR A 128 12.99 -2.97 -5.01
N THR A 129 13.72 -4.07 -5.14
CA THR A 129 13.20 -5.43 -5.28
C THR A 129 14.06 -6.40 -4.51
N GLU A 130 13.54 -7.57 -4.21
CA GLU A 130 14.32 -8.69 -3.69
C GLU A 130 13.79 -10.02 -4.27
N PRO A 131 14.58 -11.11 -4.21
CA PRO A 131 14.09 -12.43 -4.59
C PRO A 131 12.81 -12.77 -3.82
N PRO A 132 11.82 -13.41 -4.46
CA PRO A 132 10.57 -13.74 -3.80
C PRO A 132 10.77 -14.74 -2.67
N TYR A 133 10.01 -14.58 -1.59
CA TYR A 133 9.76 -15.66 -0.65
C TYR A 133 8.99 -16.76 -1.38
N THR A 134 9.56 -17.95 -1.42
CA THR A 134 9.01 -19.06 -2.24
C THR A 134 8.36 -20.14 -1.37
N ASN A 135 7.37 -20.82 -1.95
CA ASN A 135 6.68 -21.95 -1.31
C ASN A 135 6.11 -21.64 0.07
N ILE A 136 5.64 -20.42 0.30
CA ILE A 136 4.98 -20.03 1.55
C ILE A 136 3.76 -20.93 1.76
N ASP A 137 3.70 -21.63 2.88
CA ASP A 137 2.53 -22.40 3.30
C ASP A 137 1.45 -21.43 3.81
N VAL A 138 0.35 -21.34 3.05
CA VAL A 138 -0.72 -20.39 3.35
C VAL A 138 -1.75 -21.06 4.25
N ILE A 139 -1.77 -20.66 5.51
CA ILE A 139 -2.79 -21.03 6.49
C ILE A 139 -3.97 -20.07 6.39
N ASP A 140 -3.69 -18.76 6.41
CA ASP A 140 -4.70 -17.72 6.27
C ASP A 140 -4.12 -16.50 5.56
N ARG A 141 -4.86 -16.00 4.55
CA ARG A 141 -4.46 -14.84 3.74
C ARG A 141 -5.03 -13.52 4.24
N ILE A 142 -6.04 -13.56 5.11
CA ILE A 142 -6.68 -12.35 5.61
C ILE A 142 -5.64 -11.52 6.37
N GLY A 143 -5.58 -10.21 6.11
CA GLY A 143 -4.61 -9.31 6.73
C GLY A 143 -3.19 -9.34 6.15
N SER A 144 -2.88 -10.20 5.16
CA SER A 144 -1.51 -10.24 4.60
C SER A 144 -1.13 -8.94 3.85
N GLY A 145 -2.09 -8.27 3.23
CA GLY A 145 -1.90 -6.94 2.64
C GLY A 145 -1.63 -5.88 3.69
N ASP A 146 -2.43 -5.87 4.75
CA ASP A 146 -2.27 -4.92 5.86
C ASP A 146 -0.94 -5.15 6.60
N ALA A 147 -0.51 -6.42 6.76
CA ALA A 147 0.82 -6.76 7.29
C ALA A 147 1.96 -6.23 6.40
N TYR A 148 1.81 -6.33 5.06
CA TYR A 148 2.75 -5.72 4.13
C TYR A 148 2.85 -4.21 4.32
N VAL A 149 1.71 -3.53 4.32
CA VAL A 149 1.63 -2.08 4.55
C VAL A 149 2.30 -1.70 5.87
N ALA A 150 1.96 -2.38 6.97
CA ALA A 150 2.53 -2.12 8.28
C ALA A 150 4.07 -2.29 8.29
N GLY A 151 4.59 -3.34 7.67
CA GLY A 151 6.02 -3.59 7.55
C GLY A 151 6.75 -2.49 6.77
N VAL A 152 6.20 -2.08 5.61
CA VAL A 152 6.76 -0.97 4.82
C VAL A 152 6.77 0.33 5.63
N LEU A 153 5.64 0.69 6.25
CA LEU A 153 5.54 1.93 7.04
C LEU A 153 6.48 1.92 8.25
N PHE A 154 6.61 0.78 8.93
CA PHE A 154 7.60 0.62 10.01
C PHE A 154 9.02 0.86 9.50
N GLY A 155 9.41 0.23 8.38
CA GLY A 155 10.74 0.39 7.80
C GLY A 155 11.05 1.84 7.42
N LEU A 156 10.08 2.53 6.78
CA LEU A 156 10.22 3.96 6.43
C LEU A 156 10.37 4.85 7.68
N LEU A 157 9.51 4.65 8.68
CA LEU A 157 9.51 5.49 9.89
C LEU A 157 10.74 5.28 10.77
N LYS A 158 11.22 4.02 10.84
CA LYS A 158 12.34 3.66 11.71
C LYS A 158 13.72 3.92 11.09
N TYR A 159 13.86 3.59 9.80
CA TYR A 159 15.17 3.61 9.13
C TYR A 159 15.28 4.70 8.05
N GLY A 160 14.18 5.22 7.53
CA GLY A 160 14.19 6.14 6.39
C GLY A 160 14.76 5.54 5.11
N ASP A 161 14.80 4.22 5.00
CA ASP A 161 15.47 3.45 3.97
C ASP A 161 14.44 2.63 3.16
N PRO A 162 14.23 2.95 1.87
CA PRO A 162 13.25 2.24 1.04
C PRO A 162 13.53 0.75 0.87
N GLN A 163 14.81 0.34 0.80
CA GLN A 163 15.18 -1.08 0.70
C GLN A 163 14.76 -1.84 1.94
N LYS A 164 15.07 -1.31 3.13
CA LYS A 164 14.65 -1.91 4.41
C LYS A 164 13.13 -1.92 4.55
N ALA A 165 12.47 -0.84 4.13
CA ALA A 165 11.01 -0.76 4.15
C ALA A 165 10.38 -1.90 3.32
N MET A 166 10.85 -2.10 2.09
CA MET A 166 10.39 -3.19 1.22
C MET A 166 10.64 -4.56 1.85
N GLN A 167 11.84 -4.78 2.42
CA GLN A 167 12.20 -6.04 3.09
C GLN A 167 11.29 -6.35 4.29
N PHE A 168 11.02 -5.34 5.15
CA PHE A 168 10.08 -5.50 6.27
C PHE A 168 8.67 -5.83 5.77
N GLY A 169 8.19 -5.15 4.72
CA GLY A 169 6.89 -5.44 4.11
C GLY A 169 6.80 -6.87 3.62
N ASN A 170 7.78 -7.33 2.87
CA ASN A 170 7.83 -8.70 2.33
C ASN A 170 7.88 -9.75 3.45
N ALA A 171 8.72 -9.53 4.46
CA ALA A 171 8.85 -10.45 5.59
C ALA A 171 7.54 -10.56 6.40
N THR A 172 6.96 -9.42 6.78
CA THR A 172 5.71 -9.40 7.59
C THR A 172 4.54 -10.02 6.84
N SER A 173 4.37 -9.72 5.55
CA SER A 173 3.34 -10.33 4.72
C SER A 173 3.54 -11.85 4.58
N SER A 174 4.77 -12.30 4.36
CA SER A 174 5.10 -13.71 4.21
C SER A 174 4.81 -14.49 5.51
N VAL A 175 5.22 -13.96 6.65
CA VAL A 175 4.93 -14.55 7.97
C VAL A 175 3.43 -14.56 8.24
N LYS A 176 2.71 -13.46 7.94
CA LYS A 176 1.25 -13.39 8.16
C LYS A 176 0.50 -14.52 7.44
N ASN A 177 0.90 -14.89 6.25
CA ASN A 177 0.25 -15.99 5.53
C ASN A 177 0.35 -17.35 6.26
N THR A 178 1.34 -17.54 7.13
CA THR A 178 1.57 -18.77 7.91
C THR A 178 0.91 -18.77 9.28
N VAL A 179 0.16 -17.72 9.64
CA VAL A 179 -0.50 -17.56 10.94
C VAL A 179 -2.01 -17.46 10.72
N PRO A 180 -2.84 -18.18 11.50
CA PRO A 180 -4.29 -18.08 11.41
C PRO A 180 -4.79 -16.74 11.98
N GLY A 181 -5.95 -16.27 11.47
CA GLY A 181 -6.55 -14.99 11.86
C GLY A 181 -6.00 -13.81 11.07
N ASP A 182 -6.60 -12.64 11.22
CA ASP A 182 -6.25 -11.42 10.51
C ASP A 182 -5.12 -10.62 11.17
N LEU A 183 -4.90 -10.83 12.46
CA LEU A 183 -3.80 -10.22 13.22
C LEU A 183 -2.71 -11.26 13.50
N PRO A 184 -1.46 -11.03 13.08
CA PRO A 184 -0.36 -11.87 13.49
C PRO A 184 -0.08 -11.61 14.99
N SER A 185 -0.51 -12.50 15.86
CA SER A 185 0.02 -12.54 17.21
C SER A 185 1.37 -13.25 17.16
N SER A 186 2.44 -12.48 17.02
CA SER A 186 3.79 -12.97 17.30
C SER A 186 4.10 -12.59 18.75
N ASP A 187 4.07 -13.56 19.62
CA ASP A 187 4.68 -13.43 20.94
C ASP A 187 6.20 -13.42 20.81
#